data_5fc8f02f7a738a93958c7ffd4f489d54
#
_entry.id   5fc8f02f7a738a93958c7ffd4f489d54
#
_cell.length_a   1.000
_cell.length_b   1.000
_cell.length_c   1.000
_cell.angle_alpha   90.00
_cell.angle_beta   90.00
_cell.angle_gamma   90.00
#
_symmetry.space_group_name_H-M   'P 1'
#
loop_
_entity.id
_entity.type
_entity.pdbx_description
1 polymer ?
#
loop_
_entity_poly.entity_id
_entity_poly.type
_entity_poly.pdbx_seq_one_letter_code
_entity_poly.pdbx_strand_id
1 'polypeptide(L)'
;LLAYTEDKKLFNPDVEQQKILDSYRDKLNNGEHVLNELCEEFNLTLATDHLGFLSHWVTPKMEKRRYDTRFFVALSPEHQKAEHDGGEGVKSTWITPEEALTKGAEGTFPIIMPTIKNLEAISGFSTTEDLLDDKSKNNHRKSPSILPKFFMEDGKLVGLLPGDEGYEDH
;
A
#
# COMPACT_ATOMS: atom_id res chain seq x y z
N LEU A 1 9.67 -5.41 9.35
CA LEU A 1 8.64 -6.44 9.53
C LEU A 1 7.68 -6.04 10.64
N LEU A 2 6.37 -6.00 10.34
CA LEU A 2 5.33 -5.70 11.33
C LEU A 2 4.83 -7.02 11.93
N ALA A 3 5.34 -7.36 13.10
CA ALA A 3 5.05 -8.62 13.78
C ALA A 3 5.12 -8.47 15.30
N TYR A 4 4.46 -9.38 15.99
CA TYR A 4 4.53 -9.52 17.44
C TYR A 4 5.51 -10.61 17.82
N THR A 5 6.22 -10.39 18.90
CA THR A 5 6.95 -11.42 19.66
C THR A 5 5.98 -12.24 20.50
N GLU A 6 6.46 -13.33 21.12
CA GLU A 6 5.68 -14.20 21.99
C GLU A 6 5.00 -13.45 23.15
N ASP A 7 5.66 -12.43 23.69
CA ASP A 7 5.12 -11.56 24.75
C ASP A 7 4.21 -10.45 24.24
N LYS A 8 3.74 -10.54 22.97
CA LYS A 8 2.81 -9.62 22.30
C LYS A 8 3.30 -8.16 22.18
N LYS A 9 4.60 -7.97 22.15
CA LYS A 9 5.20 -6.68 21.80
C LYS A 9 5.56 -6.64 20.34
N LEU A 10 5.55 -5.46 19.76
CA LEU A 10 6.04 -5.29 18.38
C LEU A 10 7.52 -5.67 18.33
N PHE A 11 7.85 -6.49 17.35
CA PHE A 11 9.20 -6.98 17.15
C PHE A 11 10.13 -5.82 16.75
N ASN A 12 11.17 -5.65 17.53
CA ASN A 12 12.22 -4.68 17.30
C ASN A 12 13.56 -5.43 17.24
N PRO A 13 14.08 -5.71 16.02
CA PRO A 13 15.29 -6.51 15.85
C PRO A 13 16.52 -5.80 16.39
N ASP A 14 17.39 -6.55 17.04
CA ASP A 14 18.75 -6.11 17.28
C ASP A 14 19.62 -6.19 16.00
N VAL A 15 20.90 -5.81 16.10
CA VAL A 15 21.79 -5.75 14.92
C VAL A 15 22.03 -7.11 14.27
N GLU A 16 22.11 -8.19 15.05
CA GLU A 16 22.33 -9.53 14.49
C GLU A 16 21.03 -10.08 13.87
N GLN A 17 19.91 -9.87 14.54
CA GLN A 17 18.60 -10.21 14.02
C GLN A 17 18.30 -9.46 12.71
N GLN A 18 18.68 -8.16 12.61
CA GLN A 18 18.50 -7.39 11.40
C GLN A 18 19.26 -8.00 10.21
N LYS A 19 20.48 -8.49 10.40
CA LYS A 19 21.24 -9.17 9.33
C LYS A 19 20.53 -10.44 8.82
N ILE A 20 19.92 -11.19 9.73
CA ILE A 20 19.14 -12.38 9.37
C ILE A 20 17.89 -11.95 8.59
N LEU A 21 17.17 -10.91 9.06
CA LEU A 21 16.02 -10.36 8.34
C LEU A 21 16.37 -9.88 6.92
N ASP A 22 17.53 -9.24 6.76
CA ASP A 22 18.02 -8.79 5.45
C ASP A 22 18.25 -9.98 4.51
N SER A 23 18.80 -11.09 5.02
CA SER A 23 18.95 -12.34 4.24
C SER A 23 17.60 -12.93 3.83
N TYR A 24 16.61 -12.93 4.72
CA TYR A 24 15.25 -13.38 4.38
C TYR A 24 14.57 -12.45 3.38
N ARG A 25 14.81 -11.14 3.49
CA ARG A 25 14.31 -10.16 2.53
C ARG A 25 14.85 -10.42 1.13
N ASP A 26 16.15 -10.71 1.01
CA ASP A 26 16.77 -11.04 -0.28
C ASP A 26 16.13 -12.31 -0.90
N LYS A 27 15.90 -13.35 -0.10
CA LYS A 27 15.19 -14.55 -0.55
C LYS A 27 13.76 -14.24 -1.01
N LEU A 28 13.00 -13.45 -0.24
CA LEU A 28 11.64 -13.03 -0.61
C LEU A 28 11.64 -12.22 -1.91
N ASN A 29 12.59 -11.30 -2.09
CA ASN A 29 12.74 -10.52 -3.32
C ASN A 29 13.08 -11.40 -4.53
N ASN A 30 13.76 -12.51 -4.32
CA ASN A 30 14.03 -13.54 -5.33
C ASN A 30 12.84 -14.49 -5.58
N GLY A 31 11.69 -14.25 -4.92
CA GLY A 31 10.47 -15.03 -5.10
C GLY A 31 10.39 -16.31 -4.26
N GLU A 32 11.27 -16.49 -3.29
CA GLU A 32 11.21 -17.62 -2.36
C GLU A 32 10.10 -17.41 -1.32
N HIS A 33 9.40 -18.47 -0.94
CA HIS A 33 8.28 -18.44 0.00
C HIS A 33 8.71 -18.71 1.44
N VAL A 34 9.63 -17.91 1.96
CA VAL A 34 10.31 -18.15 3.26
C VAL A 34 9.74 -17.31 4.44
N LEU A 35 8.60 -16.65 4.26
CA LEU A 35 8.02 -15.81 5.33
C LEU A 35 7.60 -16.63 6.56
N ASN A 36 7.08 -17.84 6.37
CA ASN A 36 6.70 -18.70 7.48
C ASN A 36 7.94 -19.18 8.24
N GLU A 37 9.00 -19.57 7.53
CA GLU A 37 10.28 -19.97 8.13
C GLU A 37 10.85 -18.84 8.99
N LEU A 38 10.82 -17.60 8.48
CA LEU A 38 11.22 -16.41 9.23
C LEU A 38 10.40 -16.25 10.51
N CYS A 39 9.08 -16.39 10.42
CA CYS A 39 8.20 -16.24 11.58
C CYS A 39 8.47 -17.35 12.63
N GLU A 40 8.73 -18.57 12.18
CA GLU A 40 9.07 -19.70 13.06
C GLU A 40 10.44 -19.50 13.73
N GLU A 41 11.47 -19.09 12.99
CA GLU A 41 12.83 -18.87 13.51
C GLU A 41 12.86 -17.84 14.66
N PHE A 42 12.08 -16.77 14.53
CA PHE A 42 12.02 -15.70 15.52
C PHE A 42 10.81 -15.81 16.48
N ASN A 43 10.02 -16.87 16.36
CA ASN A 43 8.77 -17.06 17.11
C ASN A 43 7.83 -15.84 17.01
N LEU A 44 7.57 -15.39 15.77
CA LEU A 44 6.80 -14.21 15.47
C LEU A 44 5.38 -14.54 14.99
N THR A 45 4.46 -13.64 15.31
CA THR A 45 3.12 -13.59 14.70
C THR A 45 2.95 -12.28 13.95
N LEU A 46 2.54 -12.32 12.67
CA LEU A 46 2.32 -11.10 11.89
C LEU A 46 1.25 -10.22 12.54
N ALA A 47 1.56 -8.95 12.77
CA ALA A 47 0.67 -7.96 13.40
C ALA A 47 -0.30 -7.37 12.37
N THR A 48 -1.14 -8.22 11.77
CA THR A 48 -2.09 -7.82 10.72
C THR A 48 -3.23 -6.95 11.22
N ASP A 49 -3.46 -6.89 12.51
CA ASP A 49 -4.38 -5.99 13.21
C ASP A 49 -3.91 -4.52 13.19
N HIS A 50 -2.61 -4.28 12.93
CA HIS A 50 -2.07 -2.94 12.67
C HIS A 50 -2.25 -2.46 11.23
N LEU A 51 -2.89 -3.25 10.36
CA LEU A 51 -3.16 -2.88 8.98
C LEU A 51 -4.57 -2.33 8.83
N GLY A 52 -4.70 -1.03 8.55
CA GLY A 52 -5.96 -0.42 8.16
C GLY A 52 -6.23 -0.64 6.66
N PHE A 53 -7.38 -1.21 6.30
CA PHE A 53 -7.77 -1.34 4.89
C PHE A 53 -8.08 0.04 4.30
N LEU A 54 -7.45 0.40 3.19
CA LEU A 54 -7.66 1.68 2.52
C LEU A 54 -8.58 1.57 1.30
N SER A 55 -8.23 0.72 0.34
CA SER A 55 -8.98 0.58 -0.92
C SER A 55 -8.66 -0.71 -1.64
N HIS A 56 -9.53 -1.09 -2.58
CA HIS A 56 -9.35 -2.24 -3.45
C HIS A 56 -9.50 -1.81 -4.91
N TRP A 57 -8.46 -1.95 -5.71
CA TRP A 57 -8.42 -1.54 -7.10
C TRP A 57 -8.24 -2.74 -8.02
N VAL A 58 -9.01 -2.77 -9.10
CA VAL A 58 -8.87 -3.76 -10.17
C VAL A 58 -8.55 -3.05 -11.47
N THR A 59 -7.49 -3.49 -12.15
CA THR A 59 -7.11 -2.90 -13.44
C THR A 59 -8.23 -3.06 -14.47
N PRO A 60 -8.52 -2.04 -15.29
CA PRO A 60 -9.55 -2.10 -16.34
C PRO A 60 -9.40 -3.27 -17.29
N LYS A 61 -10.52 -3.75 -17.85
CA LYS A 61 -10.54 -4.94 -18.73
C LYS A 61 -9.77 -4.72 -20.04
N MET A 62 -9.60 -3.48 -20.48
CA MET A 62 -8.87 -3.11 -21.72
C MET A 62 -7.36 -3.29 -21.60
N GLU A 63 -6.82 -3.35 -20.39
CA GLU A 63 -5.40 -3.51 -20.15
C GLU A 63 -4.95 -4.96 -20.36
N LYS A 64 -3.80 -5.13 -21.06
CA LYS A 64 -3.22 -6.46 -21.32
C LYS A 64 -2.76 -7.17 -20.05
N ARG A 65 -2.23 -6.40 -19.09
CA ARG A 65 -1.78 -6.89 -17.80
C ARG A 65 -2.64 -6.29 -16.70
N ARG A 66 -3.30 -7.13 -15.94
CA ARG A 66 -4.28 -6.70 -14.94
C ARG A 66 -3.86 -7.16 -13.56
N TYR A 67 -4.14 -6.30 -12.58
CA TYR A 67 -3.88 -6.53 -11.18
C TYR A 67 -5.16 -6.38 -10.37
N ASP A 68 -5.28 -7.17 -9.34
CA ASP A 68 -6.27 -7.06 -8.26
C ASP A 68 -5.49 -6.66 -7.01
N THR A 69 -5.56 -5.40 -6.62
CA THR A 69 -4.66 -4.80 -5.62
C THR A 69 -5.44 -4.23 -4.46
N ARG A 70 -5.15 -4.72 -3.26
CA ARG A 70 -5.64 -4.15 -2.00
C ARG A 70 -4.58 -3.26 -1.39
N PHE A 71 -4.98 -2.04 -1.06
CA PHE A 71 -4.13 -1.06 -0.40
C PHE A 71 -4.44 -1.01 1.09
N PHE A 72 -3.38 -0.89 1.87
CA PHE A 72 -3.45 -0.81 3.32
C PHE A 72 -2.63 0.36 3.81
N VAL A 73 -2.96 0.85 4.99
CA VAL A 73 -2.19 1.82 5.77
C VAL A 73 -1.73 1.17 7.06
N ALA A 74 -0.53 1.53 7.51
CA ALA A 74 0.02 1.11 8.79
C ALA A 74 0.95 2.19 9.33
N LEU A 75 1.07 2.26 10.65
CA LEU A 75 2.13 3.06 11.28
C LEU A 75 3.48 2.37 11.03
N SER A 76 4.44 3.13 10.55
CA SER A 76 5.82 2.63 10.42
C SER A 76 6.43 2.44 11.81
N PRO A 77 6.96 1.27 12.16
CA PRO A 77 7.64 1.08 13.43
C PRO A 77 8.85 2.03 13.55
N GLU A 78 9.01 2.67 14.72
CA GLU A 78 10.00 3.75 14.95
C GLU A 78 11.45 3.36 14.64
N HIS A 79 11.81 2.08 14.83
CA HIS A 79 13.18 1.59 14.69
C HIS A 79 13.41 0.80 13.38
N GLN A 80 12.44 0.81 12.47
CA GLN A 80 12.56 0.13 11.20
C GLN A 80 12.73 1.13 10.05
N LYS A 81 13.66 0.85 9.16
CA LYS A 81 13.91 1.64 7.97
C LYS A 81 13.16 1.03 6.79
N ALA A 82 12.30 1.84 6.16
CA ALA A 82 11.68 1.44 4.90
C ALA A 82 12.70 1.60 3.76
N GLU A 83 12.99 0.50 3.08
CA GLU A 83 13.91 0.47 1.94
C GLU A 83 13.22 -0.16 0.74
N HIS A 84 13.50 0.36 -0.46
CA HIS A 84 13.04 -0.25 -1.69
C HIS A 84 13.79 -1.56 -1.99
N ASP A 85 13.21 -2.40 -2.84
CA ASP A 85 13.78 -3.70 -3.23
C ASP A 85 14.94 -3.60 -4.23
N GLY A 86 15.15 -2.43 -4.85
CA GLY A 86 16.15 -2.19 -5.88
C GLY A 86 15.78 -2.74 -7.27
N GLY A 87 14.63 -3.40 -7.38
CA GLY A 87 14.08 -3.96 -8.62
C GLY A 87 12.99 -3.07 -9.22
N GLU A 88 11.78 -3.15 -8.69
CA GLU A 88 10.67 -2.29 -9.10
C GLU A 88 10.83 -0.87 -8.52
N GLY A 89 11.18 -0.76 -7.24
CA GLY A 89 11.48 0.50 -6.59
C GLY A 89 12.98 0.80 -6.63
N VAL A 90 13.35 1.95 -7.17
CA VAL A 90 14.77 2.37 -7.28
C VAL A 90 15.14 3.51 -6.33
N LYS A 91 14.13 4.11 -5.68
CA LYS A 91 14.31 5.21 -4.74
C LYS A 91 13.16 5.27 -3.75
N SER A 92 13.48 5.47 -2.47
CA SER A 92 12.51 5.73 -1.40
C SER A 92 12.59 7.19 -0.97
N THR A 93 11.45 7.79 -0.68
CA THR A 93 11.35 9.14 -0.12
C THR A 93 10.21 9.21 0.88
N TRP A 94 10.41 9.96 1.95
CA TRP A 94 9.34 10.36 2.86
C TRP A 94 8.73 11.66 2.36
N ILE A 95 7.43 11.68 2.18
CA ILE A 95 6.69 12.79 1.58
C ILE A 95 5.28 12.85 2.16
N THR A 96 4.73 14.04 2.35
CA THR A 96 3.32 14.17 2.75
C THR A 96 2.39 13.86 1.57
N PRO A 97 1.13 13.45 1.84
CA PRO A 97 0.14 13.25 0.78
C PRO A 97 -0.03 14.49 -0.11
N GLU A 98 -0.11 15.68 0.49
CA GLU A 98 -0.30 16.95 -0.22
C GLU A 98 0.88 17.29 -1.12
N GLU A 99 2.11 17.09 -0.61
CA GLU A 99 3.32 17.33 -1.41
C GLU A 99 3.43 16.34 -2.57
N ALA A 100 3.08 15.06 -2.34
CA ALA A 100 3.07 14.04 -3.39
C ALA A 100 2.05 14.36 -4.49
N LEU A 101 0.84 14.80 -4.12
CA LEU A 101 -0.21 15.22 -5.05
C LEU A 101 0.21 16.44 -5.86
N THR A 102 0.80 17.45 -5.20
CA THR A 102 1.31 18.66 -5.85
C THR A 102 2.37 18.32 -6.89
N LYS A 103 3.39 17.56 -6.50
CA LYS A 103 4.47 17.13 -7.40
C LYS A 103 3.96 16.22 -8.53
N GLY A 104 2.93 15.41 -8.25
CA GLY A 104 2.26 14.60 -9.26
C GLY A 104 1.58 15.46 -10.32
N ALA A 105 0.85 16.50 -9.93
CA ALA A 105 0.22 17.45 -10.83
C ALA A 105 1.22 18.26 -11.66
N GLU A 106 2.38 18.58 -11.10
CA GLU A 106 3.49 19.23 -11.81
C GLU A 106 4.28 18.30 -12.75
N GLY A 107 4.00 16.98 -12.71
CA GLY A 107 4.71 15.98 -13.51
C GLY A 107 6.14 15.66 -13.03
N THR A 108 6.54 16.17 -11.87
CA THR A 108 7.87 15.93 -11.27
C THR A 108 7.95 14.67 -10.41
N PHE A 109 6.78 14.12 -10.03
CA PHE A 109 6.64 12.88 -9.27
C PHE A 109 5.57 11.99 -9.92
N PRO A 110 5.97 11.06 -10.80
CA PRO A 110 5.01 10.27 -11.56
C PRO A 110 4.23 9.31 -10.65
N ILE A 111 2.94 9.55 -10.50
CA ILE A 111 1.99 8.72 -9.75
C ILE A 111 0.79 8.38 -10.64
N ILE A 112 0.27 7.17 -10.49
CA ILE A 112 -0.87 6.66 -11.25
C ILE A 112 -2.19 6.91 -10.51
N MET A 113 -3.30 6.83 -11.22
CA MET A 113 -4.64 7.12 -10.69
C MET A 113 -4.95 6.44 -9.33
N PRO A 114 -4.71 5.13 -9.11
CA PRO A 114 -4.97 4.53 -7.81
C PRO A 114 -4.16 5.18 -6.68
N THR A 115 -2.90 5.54 -6.94
CA THR A 115 -2.04 6.21 -5.97
C THR A 115 -2.55 7.62 -5.66
N ILE A 116 -2.94 8.39 -6.69
CA ILE A 116 -3.53 9.72 -6.52
C ILE A 116 -4.77 9.65 -5.63
N LYS A 117 -5.71 8.76 -5.94
CA LYS A 117 -6.96 8.60 -5.17
C LYS A 117 -6.74 8.12 -3.75
N ASN A 118 -5.76 7.26 -3.52
CA ASN A 118 -5.38 6.85 -2.18
C ASN A 118 -4.74 8.00 -1.38
N LEU A 119 -3.88 8.81 -2.00
CA LEU A 119 -3.31 10.00 -1.36
C LEU A 119 -4.39 11.03 -1.04
N GLU A 120 -5.33 11.32 -1.97
CA GLU A 120 -6.48 12.17 -1.72
C GLU A 120 -7.33 11.68 -0.52
N ALA A 121 -7.56 10.36 -0.45
CA ALA A 121 -8.36 9.76 0.62
C ALA A 121 -7.70 9.85 2.01
N ILE A 122 -6.38 9.95 2.08
CA ILE A 122 -5.64 10.06 3.36
C ILE A 122 -5.26 11.50 3.71
N SER A 123 -5.23 12.42 2.75
CA SER A 123 -4.83 13.82 2.96
C SER A 123 -5.81 14.61 3.86
N GLY A 124 -7.04 14.12 4.03
CA GLY A 124 -8.04 14.75 4.91
C GLY A 124 -7.85 14.48 6.41
N PHE A 125 -6.91 13.60 6.79
CA PHE A 125 -6.64 13.28 8.20
C PHE A 125 -5.52 14.14 8.77
N SER A 126 -5.72 14.66 9.98
CA SER A 126 -4.75 15.54 10.65
C SER A 126 -3.58 14.77 11.25
N THR A 127 -3.80 13.51 11.63
CA THR A 127 -2.78 12.64 12.24
C THR A 127 -2.86 11.22 11.66
N THR A 128 -1.76 10.47 11.78
CA THR A 128 -1.71 9.04 11.44
C THR A 128 -2.63 8.21 12.33
N GLU A 129 -2.77 8.58 13.58
CA GLU A 129 -3.63 7.93 14.56
C GLU A 129 -5.10 8.06 14.18
N ASP A 130 -5.55 9.26 13.77
CA ASP A 130 -6.93 9.49 13.30
C ASP A 130 -7.25 8.64 12.05
N LEU A 131 -6.31 8.58 11.10
CA LEU A 131 -6.43 7.74 9.92
C LEU A 131 -6.55 6.25 10.27
N LEU A 132 -5.66 5.74 11.13
CA LEU A 132 -5.66 4.33 11.53
C LEU A 132 -6.90 3.97 12.35
N ASP A 133 -7.36 4.86 13.23
CA ASP A 133 -8.58 4.68 14.01
C ASP A 133 -9.81 4.61 13.11
N ASP A 134 -9.93 5.51 12.12
CA ASP A 134 -10.99 5.46 11.12
C ASP A 134 -10.97 4.14 10.32
N LYS A 135 -9.80 3.74 9.82
CA LYS A 135 -9.67 2.52 8.99
C LYS A 135 -9.84 1.23 9.79
N SER A 136 -9.52 1.21 11.08
CA SER A 136 -9.76 0.07 11.96
C SER A 136 -11.25 -0.10 12.30
N LYS A 137 -11.94 0.99 12.60
CA LYS A 137 -13.38 1.00 12.89
C LYS A 137 -14.23 0.69 11.67
N ASN A 138 -13.82 1.22 10.53
CA ASN A 138 -14.49 1.05 9.24
C ASN A 138 -13.85 -0.09 8.43
N ASN A 139 -13.58 -1.23 9.06
CA ASN A 139 -12.92 -2.37 8.44
C ASN A 139 -13.73 -2.92 7.24
N HIS A 140 -13.62 -2.24 6.11
CA HIS A 140 -14.33 -2.47 4.86
C HIS A 140 -13.74 -3.65 4.06
N ARG A 141 -13.41 -4.77 4.71
CA ARG A 141 -13.01 -6.00 4.01
C ARG A 141 -13.99 -6.42 2.91
N LYS A 142 -15.21 -5.86 2.95
CA LYS A 142 -16.28 -6.04 1.95
C LYS A 142 -16.50 -4.81 1.07
N SER A 143 -15.63 -3.81 1.09
CA SER A 143 -15.75 -2.68 0.17
C SER A 143 -15.68 -3.18 -1.28
N PRO A 144 -16.58 -2.71 -2.15
CA PRO A 144 -16.53 -3.06 -3.56
C PRO A 144 -15.19 -2.63 -4.16
N SER A 145 -14.72 -3.40 -5.14
CA SER A 145 -13.52 -3.03 -5.87
C SER A 145 -13.78 -1.81 -6.74
N ILE A 146 -12.80 -0.92 -6.79
CA ILE A 146 -12.78 0.21 -7.72
C ILE A 146 -12.23 -0.28 -9.05
N LEU A 147 -13.10 -0.34 -10.06
CA LEU A 147 -12.77 -0.72 -11.43
C LEU A 147 -12.93 0.50 -12.33
N PRO A 148 -11.86 1.25 -12.67
CA PRO A 148 -11.98 2.37 -13.60
C PRO A 148 -12.48 1.91 -14.96
N LYS A 149 -13.32 2.72 -15.59
CA LYS A 149 -13.71 2.56 -17.00
C LYS A 149 -13.11 3.68 -17.82
N PHE A 150 -12.49 3.35 -18.93
CA PHE A 150 -11.89 4.32 -19.84
C PHE A 150 -12.55 4.22 -21.20
N PHE A 151 -12.85 5.36 -21.81
CA PHE A 151 -13.42 5.48 -23.16
C PHE A 151 -12.93 6.76 -23.84
N MET A 152 -13.15 6.83 -25.15
CA MET A 152 -12.82 8.03 -25.92
C MET A 152 -14.05 8.91 -26.07
N GLU A 153 -13.95 10.16 -25.68
CA GLU A 153 -14.97 11.19 -25.88
C GLU A 153 -14.31 12.42 -26.51
N ASP A 154 -14.81 12.86 -27.65
CA ASP A 154 -14.26 14.01 -28.42
C ASP A 154 -12.74 13.94 -28.66
N GLY A 155 -12.23 12.72 -28.89
CA GLY A 155 -10.81 12.48 -29.16
C GLY A 155 -9.91 12.51 -27.89
N LYS A 156 -10.50 12.59 -26.71
CA LYS A 156 -9.78 12.54 -25.42
C LYS A 156 -10.11 11.25 -24.67
N LEU A 157 -9.12 10.72 -23.96
CA LEU A 157 -9.35 9.60 -23.06
C LEU A 157 -10.01 10.11 -21.76
N VAL A 158 -11.22 9.64 -21.51
CA VAL A 158 -11.98 9.92 -20.27
C VAL A 158 -11.95 8.69 -19.38
N GLY A 159 -11.73 8.89 -18.09
CA GLY A 159 -11.75 7.83 -17.08
C GLY A 159 -12.81 8.10 -16.03
N LEU A 160 -13.71 7.14 -15.82
CA LEU A 160 -14.74 7.19 -14.79
C LEU A 160 -14.46 6.17 -13.69
N LEU A 161 -14.82 6.53 -12.46
CA LEU A 161 -14.78 5.66 -11.28
C LEU A 161 -16.21 5.28 -10.87
N PRO A 162 -16.39 4.18 -10.12
CA PRO A 162 -17.69 3.84 -9.55
C PRO A 162 -18.27 5.00 -8.74
N GLY A 163 -19.48 5.43 -9.10
CA GLY A 163 -20.18 6.58 -8.51
C GLY A 163 -20.09 7.86 -9.32
N ASP A 164 -19.22 7.93 -10.34
CA ASP A 164 -19.21 9.05 -11.28
C ASP A 164 -20.44 9.00 -12.20
N GLU A 165 -20.92 10.17 -12.61
CA GLU A 165 -22.01 10.29 -13.59
C GLU A 165 -21.61 9.58 -14.89
N GLY A 166 -22.50 8.75 -15.43
CA GLY A 166 -22.27 7.98 -16.64
C GLY A 166 -21.42 6.71 -16.45
N TYR A 167 -20.94 6.41 -15.23
CA TYR A 167 -20.14 5.19 -15.00
C TYR A 167 -20.87 3.90 -15.43
N GLU A 168 -22.19 3.81 -15.17
CA GLU A 168 -22.97 2.61 -15.49
C GLU A 168 -23.27 2.48 -16.98
N ASP A 169 -23.12 3.55 -17.76
CA ASP A 169 -23.41 3.60 -19.21
C ASP A 169 -22.26 3.03 -20.07
N HIS A 170 -21.08 2.80 -19.46
CA HIS A 170 -19.86 2.29 -20.05
C HIS A 170 -19.39 1.00 -19.39
#